data_8fd406ddf18b863385fee41b8d341eec
#
_entry.id   8fd406ddf18b863385fee41b8d341eec
#
_cell.length_a   1.000
_cell.length_b   1.000
_cell.length_c   1.000
_cell.angle_alpha   90.00
_cell.angle_beta   90.00
_cell.angle_gamma   90.00
#
_symmetry.space_group_name_H-M   'P 1'
#
loop_
_entity.id
_entity.type
_entity.pdbx_description
1 polymer ?
#
loop_
_entity_poly.entity_id
_entity_poly.type
_entity_poly.pdbx_seq_one_letter_code
_entity_poly.pdbx_strand_id
1 'polypeptide(L)'
;MSTFQHVIQTEADLRAILGYAGGPATNKVISEIDDICRAYIESSPFVLLGTSDATGRMDVSPKGDPPGFVQVMDSHTLLIPDRPGNRRGDTLTNLLQNPHIGLLFLVPGRKETLRVNGTAQIVRDEAVRDRLSMQGKAPVFVIAVTVQEAYFHCTKCMVRSHLWTDEHKNDALVSLGVAIIQHAQLDISREEADAYLAEDEQTGLY
;
A
#
# COMPACT_ATOMS: atom_id res chain seq x y z
N MET A 1 -3.34 28.52 -16.18
CA MET A 1 -3.59 28.06 -17.56
C MET A 1 -2.96 26.69 -17.73
N SER A 2 -3.64 25.73 -18.35
CA SER A 2 -3.08 24.39 -18.57
C SER A 2 -1.90 24.49 -19.54
N THR A 3 -0.80 23.83 -19.23
CA THR A 3 0.38 23.72 -20.11
C THR A 3 0.11 22.76 -21.29
N PHE A 4 -0.96 21.97 -21.19
CA PHE A 4 -1.31 20.95 -22.18
C PHE A 4 -2.36 21.45 -23.17
N GLN A 5 -2.17 21.15 -24.46
CA GLN A 5 -3.07 21.58 -25.53
C GLN A 5 -4.29 20.65 -25.71
N HIS A 6 -4.13 19.37 -25.39
CA HIS A 6 -5.18 18.35 -25.56
C HIS A 6 -5.40 17.61 -24.25
N VAL A 7 -6.39 18.09 -23.47
CA VAL A 7 -6.78 17.49 -22.19
C VAL A 7 -8.12 16.77 -22.37
N ILE A 8 -8.17 15.48 -22.12
CA ILE A 8 -9.40 14.70 -22.10
C ILE A 8 -10.19 15.08 -20.85
N GLN A 9 -11.42 15.57 -21.02
CA GLN A 9 -12.25 16.11 -19.95
C GLN A 9 -13.54 15.32 -19.71
N THR A 10 -13.93 14.45 -20.65
CA THR A 10 -15.15 13.66 -20.52
C THR A 10 -14.86 12.17 -20.68
N GLU A 11 -15.70 11.33 -20.05
CA GLU A 11 -15.61 9.89 -20.23
C GLU A 11 -15.88 9.49 -21.69
N ALA A 12 -16.76 10.19 -22.38
CA ALA A 12 -17.06 9.95 -23.79
C ALA A 12 -15.81 10.09 -24.68
N ASP A 13 -15.04 11.17 -24.49
CA ASP A 13 -13.79 11.40 -25.23
C ASP A 13 -12.75 10.32 -24.90
N LEU A 14 -12.65 9.94 -23.61
CA LEU A 14 -11.78 8.86 -23.19
C LEU A 14 -12.16 7.53 -23.88
N ARG A 15 -13.46 7.19 -23.88
CA ARG A 15 -13.95 5.95 -24.46
C ARG A 15 -13.86 5.91 -25.98
N ALA A 16 -13.97 7.03 -26.64
CA ALA A 16 -13.77 7.13 -28.10
C ALA A 16 -12.34 6.73 -28.52
N ILE A 17 -11.35 6.96 -27.65
CA ILE A 17 -9.93 6.63 -27.90
C ILE A 17 -9.59 5.24 -27.35
N LEU A 18 -9.96 4.97 -26.09
CA LEU A 18 -9.57 3.75 -25.37
C LEU A 18 -10.44 2.54 -25.69
N GLY A 19 -11.72 2.76 -26.04
CA GLY A 19 -12.72 1.70 -26.14
C GLY A 19 -13.18 1.20 -24.76
N TYR A 20 -13.80 0.02 -24.74
CA TYR A 20 -14.30 -0.62 -23.53
C TYR A 20 -13.55 -1.92 -23.23
N ALA A 21 -13.48 -2.30 -21.96
CA ALA A 21 -12.87 -3.54 -21.53
C ALA A 21 -13.69 -4.74 -22.05
N GLY A 22 -13.00 -5.77 -22.54
CA GLY A 22 -13.62 -7.05 -22.90
C GLY A 22 -13.93 -7.95 -21.69
N GLY A 23 -14.72 -9.01 -21.93
CA GLY A 23 -15.26 -9.90 -20.90
C GLY A 23 -14.28 -10.35 -19.81
N PRO A 24 -13.09 -10.93 -20.14
CA PRO A 24 -12.16 -11.39 -19.10
C PRO A 24 -11.65 -10.26 -18.17
N ALA A 25 -11.51 -9.04 -18.68
CA ALA A 25 -11.06 -7.91 -17.87
C ALA A 25 -12.16 -7.38 -16.93
N THR A 26 -13.42 -7.54 -17.33
CA THR A 26 -14.59 -7.11 -16.55
C THR A 26 -15.02 -8.19 -15.56
N ASN A 27 -15.08 -9.45 -16.01
CA ASN A 27 -15.66 -10.56 -15.25
C ASN A 27 -14.73 -11.11 -14.15
N LYS A 28 -13.46 -10.69 -14.09
CA LYS A 28 -12.50 -11.12 -13.06
C LYS A 28 -12.67 -10.42 -11.71
N VAL A 29 -13.48 -9.39 -11.63
CA VAL A 29 -13.76 -8.65 -10.39
C VAL A 29 -14.73 -9.48 -9.56
N ILE A 30 -14.33 -9.80 -8.34
CA ILE A 30 -15.15 -10.53 -7.35
C ILE A 30 -15.40 -9.63 -6.15
N SER A 31 -16.48 -9.89 -5.41
CA SER A 31 -16.90 -9.07 -4.26
C SER A 31 -16.38 -9.59 -2.92
N GLU A 32 -15.57 -10.66 -2.93
CA GLU A 32 -15.06 -11.31 -1.73
C GLU A 32 -13.66 -11.89 -1.96
N ILE A 33 -12.98 -12.29 -0.90
CA ILE A 33 -11.69 -12.96 -0.95
C ILE A 33 -11.91 -14.47 -1.07
N ASP A 34 -11.65 -14.98 -2.25
CA ASP A 34 -11.61 -16.43 -2.51
C ASP A 34 -10.28 -17.05 -2.04
N ASP A 35 -10.15 -18.37 -2.19
CA ASP A 35 -8.94 -19.10 -1.79
C ASP A 35 -7.68 -18.65 -2.57
N ILE A 36 -7.84 -18.22 -3.82
CA ILE A 36 -6.72 -17.74 -4.65
C ILE A 36 -6.24 -16.39 -4.14
N CYS A 37 -7.15 -15.46 -3.87
CA CYS A 37 -6.85 -14.15 -3.28
C CYS A 37 -6.25 -14.31 -1.89
N ARG A 38 -6.80 -15.20 -1.05
CA ARG A 38 -6.28 -15.51 0.28
C ARG A 38 -4.82 -15.97 0.20
N ALA A 39 -4.52 -16.98 -0.62
CA ALA A 39 -3.16 -17.49 -0.76
C ALA A 39 -2.18 -16.41 -1.23
N TYR A 40 -2.61 -15.49 -2.09
CA TYR A 40 -1.79 -14.37 -2.54
C TYR A 40 -1.54 -13.35 -1.42
N ILE A 41 -2.57 -12.97 -0.66
CA ILE A 41 -2.46 -12.04 0.48
C ILE A 41 -1.53 -12.62 1.54
N GLU A 42 -1.71 -13.89 1.92
CA GLU A 42 -0.89 -14.58 2.91
C GLU A 42 0.58 -14.75 2.47
N SER A 43 0.84 -14.75 1.16
CA SER A 43 2.21 -14.81 0.61
C SER A 43 2.86 -13.43 0.45
N SER A 44 2.11 -12.35 0.61
CA SER A 44 2.61 -11.00 0.37
C SER A 44 3.28 -10.42 1.63
N PRO A 45 4.56 -10.01 1.53
CA PRO A 45 5.24 -9.27 2.60
C PRO A 45 4.99 -7.76 2.52
N PHE A 46 4.25 -7.28 1.50
CA PHE A 46 4.15 -5.86 1.20
C PHE A 46 2.80 -5.48 0.59
N VAL A 47 2.20 -4.39 1.08
CA VAL A 47 0.97 -3.82 0.54
C VAL A 47 1.05 -2.29 0.51
N LEU A 48 0.55 -1.68 -0.56
CA LEU A 48 0.30 -0.24 -0.64
C LEU A 48 -1.15 0.04 -0.24
N LEU A 49 -1.35 1.03 0.64
CA LEU A 49 -2.65 1.52 1.06
C LEU A 49 -2.89 2.90 0.45
N GLY A 50 -3.89 3.02 -0.42
CA GLY A 50 -4.36 4.29 -0.95
C GLY A 50 -5.57 4.77 -0.16
N THR A 51 -5.50 5.98 0.43
CA THR A 51 -6.58 6.62 1.18
C THR A 51 -6.72 8.09 0.76
N SER A 52 -7.82 8.73 1.13
CA SER A 52 -7.97 10.18 0.94
C SER A 52 -8.71 10.82 2.11
N ASP A 53 -8.45 12.09 2.37
CA ASP A 53 -9.25 12.87 3.30
C ASP A 53 -10.62 13.27 2.71
N ALA A 54 -11.44 13.99 3.49
CA ALA A 54 -12.76 14.47 3.05
C ALA A 54 -12.69 15.47 1.88
N THR A 55 -11.54 16.08 1.62
CA THR A 55 -11.34 17.02 0.49
C THR A 55 -10.85 16.33 -0.78
N GLY A 56 -10.53 15.04 -0.72
CA GLY A 56 -9.96 14.27 -1.82
C GLY A 56 -8.44 14.34 -1.93
N ARG A 57 -7.74 14.90 -0.93
CA ARG A 57 -6.28 14.85 -0.86
C ARG A 57 -5.85 13.41 -0.57
N MET A 58 -5.03 12.86 -1.47
CA MET A 58 -4.62 11.45 -1.44
C MET A 58 -3.36 11.23 -0.59
N ASP A 59 -3.31 10.05 0.03
CA ASP A 59 -2.13 9.44 0.62
C ASP A 59 -1.94 8.02 0.08
N VAL A 60 -0.69 7.63 -0.18
CA VAL A 60 -0.32 6.25 -0.52
C VAL A 60 0.77 5.78 0.42
N SER A 61 0.42 4.90 1.33
CA SER A 61 1.28 4.44 2.42
C SER A 61 1.73 3.00 2.21
N PRO A 62 3.05 2.70 2.19
CA PRO A 62 3.53 1.33 2.19
C PRO A 62 3.37 0.70 3.58
N LYS A 63 2.99 -0.58 3.62
CA LYS A 63 3.06 -1.44 4.80
C LYS A 63 3.81 -2.70 4.44
N GLY A 64 4.70 -3.14 5.32
CA GLY A 64 5.50 -4.34 5.11
C GLY A 64 5.80 -5.04 6.42
N ASP A 65 5.82 -6.37 6.36
CA ASP A 65 6.15 -7.27 7.48
C ASP A 65 6.36 -8.68 6.89
N PRO A 66 6.82 -9.69 7.60
CA PRO A 66 6.89 -11.06 7.08
C PRO A 66 5.56 -11.50 6.46
N PRO A 67 5.58 -12.37 5.43
CA PRO A 67 4.37 -12.89 4.80
C PRO A 67 3.36 -13.41 5.83
N GLY A 68 2.06 -13.15 5.57
CA GLY A 68 0.98 -13.47 6.51
C GLY A 68 0.66 -12.35 7.52
N PHE A 69 1.32 -11.20 7.45
CA PHE A 69 1.05 -10.09 8.36
C PHE A 69 -0.34 -9.47 8.14
N VAL A 70 -0.83 -9.45 6.91
CA VAL A 70 -2.24 -9.14 6.63
C VAL A 70 -3.04 -10.42 6.78
N GLN A 71 -3.93 -10.45 7.76
CA GLN A 71 -4.77 -11.63 8.01
C GLN A 71 -6.10 -11.52 7.27
N VAL A 72 -6.49 -12.61 6.61
CA VAL A 72 -7.83 -12.78 6.06
C VAL A 72 -8.69 -13.40 7.15
N MET A 73 -9.50 -12.59 7.82
CA MET A 73 -10.37 -13.03 8.92
C MET A 73 -11.51 -13.90 8.41
N ASP A 74 -12.16 -13.47 7.34
CA ASP A 74 -13.20 -14.17 6.59
C ASP A 74 -13.17 -13.72 5.12
N SER A 75 -14.15 -14.12 4.29
CA SER A 75 -14.20 -13.75 2.87
C SER A 75 -14.41 -12.26 2.62
N HIS A 76 -14.80 -11.47 3.62
CA HIS A 76 -15.10 -10.05 3.49
C HIS A 76 -14.25 -9.16 4.39
N THR A 77 -13.36 -9.72 5.23
CA THR A 77 -12.64 -8.94 6.24
C THR A 77 -11.14 -9.21 6.20
N LEU A 78 -10.36 -8.13 6.00
CA LEU A 78 -8.90 -8.15 6.15
C LEU A 78 -8.49 -7.37 7.39
N LEU A 79 -7.47 -7.84 8.09
CA LEU A 79 -6.87 -7.17 9.24
C LEU A 79 -5.42 -6.79 8.92
N ILE A 80 -5.10 -5.49 8.98
CA ILE A 80 -3.77 -4.95 8.69
C ILE A 80 -3.23 -4.31 9.97
N PRO A 81 -2.11 -4.81 10.54
CA PRO A 81 -1.50 -4.20 11.72
C PRO A 81 -0.85 -2.85 11.37
N ASP A 82 -1.03 -1.86 12.23
CA ASP A 82 -0.28 -0.61 12.16
C ASP A 82 0.97 -0.74 13.03
N ARG A 83 2.12 -0.95 12.37
CA ARG A 83 3.42 -1.06 13.03
C ARG A 83 3.98 0.31 13.39
N PRO A 84 4.90 0.43 14.35
CA PRO A 84 5.59 1.68 14.65
C PRO A 84 6.22 2.31 13.39
N GLY A 85 6.29 3.62 13.37
CA GLY A 85 6.86 4.41 12.29
C GLY A 85 6.96 5.88 12.67
N ASN A 86 6.97 6.78 11.70
CA ASN A 86 7.21 8.22 11.85
C ASN A 86 6.08 9.00 12.59
N ARG A 87 5.03 8.36 13.04
CA ARG A 87 3.88 8.94 13.75
C ARG A 87 3.08 10.01 12.98
N ARG A 88 3.27 10.13 11.69
CA ARG A 88 2.46 11.06 10.86
C ARG A 88 0.99 10.67 10.86
N GLY A 89 0.69 9.37 10.75
CA GLY A 89 -0.67 8.85 10.83
C GLY A 89 -1.58 9.27 9.67
N ASP A 90 -1.03 9.64 8.50
CA ASP A 90 -1.79 10.16 7.36
C ASP A 90 -2.91 9.20 6.95
N THR A 91 -2.61 7.91 6.78
CA THR A 91 -3.61 6.87 6.47
C THR A 91 -4.73 6.81 7.53
N LEU A 92 -4.37 6.80 8.83
CA LEU A 92 -5.35 6.72 9.90
C LEU A 92 -6.23 7.97 9.96
N THR A 93 -5.62 9.15 9.81
CA THR A 93 -6.34 10.43 9.77
C THR A 93 -7.31 10.51 8.61
N ASN A 94 -6.90 10.01 7.43
CA ASN A 94 -7.77 9.94 6.26
C ASN A 94 -8.96 9.02 6.51
N LEU A 95 -8.73 7.81 7.05
CA LEU A 95 -9.80 6.84 7.32
C LEU A 95 -10.85 7.34 8.31
N LEU A 96 -10.48 8.23 9.25
CA LEU A 96 -11.46 8.88 10.13
C LEU A 96 -12.39 9.86 9.40
N GLN A 97 -11.97 10.38 8.25
CA GLN A 97 -12.71 11.35 7.45
C GLN A 97 -13.42 10.70 6.26
N ASN A 98 -12.79 9.71 5.65
CA ASN A 98 -13.26 8.98 4.48
C ASN A 98 -12.85 7.51 4.62
N PRO A 99 -13.79 6.58 4.86
CA PRO A 99 -13.46 5.19 5.13
C PRO A 99 -12.99 4.40 3.89
N HIS A 100 -13.05 4.97 2.68
CA HIS A 100 -12.66 4.25 1.47
C HIS A 100 -11.15 4.01 1.42
N ILE A 101 -10.79 2.78 1.05
CA ILE A 101 -9.40 2.32 0.97
C ILE A 101 -9.19 1.46 -0.28
N GLY A 102 -8.04 1.65 -0.92
CA GLY A 102 -7.53 0.78 -1.97
C GLY A 102 -6.25 0.11 -1.53
N LEU A 103 -6.14 -1.19 -1.74
CA LEU A 103 -4.99 -2.01 -1.40
C LEU A 103 -4.36 -2.57 -2.67
N LEU A 104 -3.03 -2.57 -2.73
CA LEU A 104 -2.28 -3.23 -3.80
C LEU A 104 -1.21 -4.13 -3.19
N PHE A 105 -1.45 -5.44 -3.24
CA PHE A 105 -0.53 -6.46 -2.75
C PHE A 105 0.51 -6.81 -3.80
N LEU A 106 1.76 -6.95 -3.36
CA LEU A 106 2.89 -7.39 -4.18
C LEU A 106 3.60 -8.56 -3.51
N VAL A 107 3.90 -9.58 -4.31
CA VAL A 107 4.73 -10.72 -3.88
C VAL A 107 6.03 -10.67 -4.68
N PRO A 108 7.21 -10.60 -4.04
CA PRO A 108 8.49 -10.54 -4.74
C PRO A 108 8.65 -11.66 -5.77
N GLY A 109 9.09 -11.30 -6.97
CA GLY A 109 9.26 -12.22 -8.09
C GLY A 109 7.97 -12.56 -8.86
N ARG A 110 6.78 -12.25 -8.33
CA ARG A 110 5.50 -12.43 -9.05
C ARG A 110 5.25 -11.25 -9.99
N LYS A 111 4.70 -11.55 -11.16
CA LYS A 111 4.43 -10.54 -12.21
C LYS A 111 3.03 -9.95 -12.12
N GLU A 112 2.08 -10.66 -11.53
CA GLU A 112 0.74 -10.15 -11.20
C GLU A 112 0.75 -9.40 -9.87
N THR A 113 -0.25 -8.52 -9.68
CA THR A 113 -0.56 -7.87 -8.39
C THR A 113 -2.03 -8.08 -8.07
N LEU A 114 -2.37 -8.16 -6.79
CA LEU A 114 -3.75 -8.25 -6.34
C LEU A 114 -4.20 -6.88 -5.83
N ARG A 115 -5.32 -6.37 -6.38
CA ARG A 115 -6.02 -5.20 -5.84
C ARG A 115 -7.20 -5.64 -4.99
N VAL A 116 -7.38 -4.98 -3.85
CA VAL A 116 -8.58 -5.07 -3.04
C VAL A 116 -9.05 -3.65 -2.74
N ASN A 117 -10.31 -3.36 -2.97
CA ASN A 117 -10.94 -2.09 -2.60
C ASN A 117 -12.07 -2.34 -1.60
N GLY A 118 -12.30 -1.38 -0.74
CA GLY A 118 -13.34 -1.48 0.27
C GLY A 118 -13.43 -0.27 1.17
N THR A 119 -14.00 -0.49 2.36
CA THR A 119 -14.02 0.51 3.43
C THR A 119 -13.27 -0.03 4.65
N ALA A 120 -12.74 0.85 5.47
CA ALA A 120 -11.94 0.46 6.62
C ALA A 120 -12.35 1.18 7.90
N GLN A 121 -12.09 0.52 9.01
CA GLN A 121 -12.24 1.05 10.37
C GLN A 121 -10.92 0.87 11.11
N ILE A 122 -10.63 1.79 12.03
CA ILE A 122 -9.47 1.70 12.93
C ILE A 122 -9.96 1.05 14.21
N VAL A 123 -9.41 -0.11 14.56
CA VAL A 123 -9.84 -0.89 15.72
C VAL A 123 -8.71 -1.05 16.76
N ARG A 124 -9.09 -1.17 18.02
CA ARG A 124 -8.19 -1.39 19.15
C ARG A 124 -8.58 -2.56 20.04
N ASP A 125 -9.44 -3.44 19.56
CA ASP A 125 -9.83 -4.65 20.28
C ASP A 125 -8.60 -5.48 20.66
N GLU A 126 -8.45 -5.77 21.94
CA GLU A 126 -7.26 -6.46 22.46
C GLU A 126 -7.06 -7.82 21.79
N ALA A 127 -8.11 -8.62 21.69
CA ALA A 127 -8.05 -9.94 21.04
C ALA A 127 -7.66 -9.87 19.55
N VAL A 128 -8.05 -8.79 18.84
CA VAL A 128 -7.68 -8.59 17.42
C VAL A 128 -6.21 -8.17 17.32
N ARG A 129 -5.76 -7.28 18.22
CA ARG A 129 -4.37 -6.82 18.25
C ARG A 129 -3.40 -7.95 18.61
N ASP A 130 -3.77 -8.78 19.59
CA ASP A 130 -2.95 -9.91 20.05
C ASP A 130 -2.71 -10.93 18.95
N ARG A 131 -3.72 -11.23 18.12
CA ARG A 131 -3.58 -12.08 16.94
C ARG A 131 -2.56 -11.59 15.93
N LEU A 132 -2.33 -10.29 15.86
CA LEU A 132 -1.40 -9.61 14.95
C LEU A 132 -0.08 -9.25 15.62
N SER A 133 0.18 -9.79 16.82
CA SER A 133 1.42 -9.56 17.53
C SER A 133 2.62 -10.10 16.75
N MET A 134 3.72 -9.35 16.79
CA MET A 134 5.01 -9.73 16.22
C MET A 134 6.09 -9.54 17.30
N GLN A 135 6.94 -10.53 17.50
CA GLN A 135 7.98 -10.50 18.53
C GLN A 135 7.45 -10.15 19.94
N GLY A 136 6.23 -10.62 20.26
CA GLY A 136 5.58 -10.35 21.55
C GLY A 136 4.98 -8.94 21.69
N LYS A 137 5.00 -8.11 20.65
CA LYS A 137 4.42 -6.76 20.66
C LYS A 137 3.16 -6.69 19.79
N ALA A 138 2.04 -6.37 20.40
CA ALA A 138 0.78 -6.13 19.70
C ALA A 138 0.81 -4.75 19.02
N PRO A 139 0.24 -4.60 17.81
CA PRO A 139 0.15 -3.30 17.14
C PRO A 139 -0.71 -2.33 17.96
N VAL A 140 -0.45 -1.02 17.86
CA VAL A 140 -1.26 0.00 18.57
C VAL A 140 -2.67 0.05 17.99
N PHE A 141 -2.78 0.00 16.67
CA PHE A 141 -4.03 -0.04 15.92
C PHE A 141 -4.05 -1.18 14.93
N VAL A 142 -5.24 -1.59 14.52
CA VAL A 142 -5.48 -2.49 13.41
C VAL A 142 -6.44 -1.80 12.45
N ILE A 143 -6.12 -1.81 11.16
CA ILE A 143 -7.02 -1.38 10.10
C ILE A 143 -7.84 -2.59 9.68
N ALA A 144 -9.13 -2.61 10.03
CA ALA A 144 -10.07 -3.65 9.62
C ALA A 144 -10.77 -3.22 8.33
N VAL A 145 -10.49 -3.93 7.23
CA VAL A 145 -11.02 -3.61 5.90
C VAL A 145 -12.20 -4.51 5.58
N THR A 146 -13.34 -3.90 5.28
CA THR A 146 -14.48 -4.60 4.67
C THR A 146 -14.31 -4.58 3.15
N VAL A 147 -14.12 -5.75 2.57
CA VAL A 147 -13.87 -5.96 1.14
C VAL A 147 -15.14 -5.71 0.34
N GLN A 148 -15.03 -4.93 -0.73
CA GLN A 148 -16.11 -4.66 -1.70
C GLN A 148 -15.78 -5.23 -3.07
N GLU A 149 -14.50 -5.24 -3.44
CA GLU A 149 -14.03 -5.88 -4.67
C GLU A 149 -12.59 -6.36 -4.55
N ALA A 150 -12.27 -7.45 -5.23
CA ALA A 150 -10.92 -7.96 -5.37
C ALA A 150 -10.67 -8.45 -6.80
N TYR A 151 -9.47 -8.23 -7.34
CA TYR A 151 -9.07 -8.75 -8.65
C TYR A 151 -7.58 -8.63 -8.91
N PHE A 152 -7.08 -9.54 -9.72
CA PHE A 152 -5.69 -9.52 -10.18
C PHE A 152 -5.50 -8.55 -11.34
N HIS A 153 -4.41 -7.79 -11.30
CA HIS A 153 -3.92 -7.01 -12.43
C HIS A 153 -3.10 -7.88 -13.38
N CYS A 154 -3.06 -7.43 -14.64
CA CYS A 154 -2.21 -8.07 -15.64
C CYS A 154 -0.72 -7.85 -15.33
N THR A 155 0.11 -8.75 -15.85
CA THR A 155 1.57 -8.78 -15.63
C THR A 155 2.34 -7.68 -16.39
N LYS A 156 1.69 -6.95 -17.29
CA LYS A 156 2.36 -6.07 -18.28
C LYS A 156 3.22 -4.97 -17.64
N CYS A 157 2.78 -4.37 -16.55
CA CYS A 157 3.55 -3.33 -15.87
C CYS A 157 4.84 -3.89 -15.29
N MET A 158 4.76 -5.02 -14.59
CA MET A 158 5.91 -5.70 -13.97
C MET A 158 6.92 -6.22 -15.02
N VAL A 159 6.40 -6.70 -16.17
CA VAL A 159 7.26 -7.15 -17.28
C VAL A 159 7.98 -5.97 -17.92
N ARG A 160 7.28 -4.86 -18.20
CA ARG A 160 7.90 -3.68 -18.82
C ARG A 160 8.89 -2.95 -17.92
N SER A 161 8.65 -2.95 -16.61
CA SER A 161 9.51 -2.26 -15.65
C SER A 161 10.71 -3.08 -15.21
N HIS A 162 10.74 -4.39 -15.50
CA HIS A 162 11.76 -5.32 -14.99
C HIS A 162 11.97 -5.20 -13.47
N LEU A 163 10.88 -4.91 -12.74
CA LEU A 163 10.91 -4.48 -11.34
C LEU A 163 11.66 -5.45 -10.41
N TRP A 164 11.59 -6.75 -10.71
CA TRP A 164 12.21 -7.79 -9.88
C TRP A 164 13.59 -8.23 -10.38
N THR A 165 14.23 -7.44 -11.25
CA THR A 165 15.58 -7.68 -11.75
C THR A 165 16.54 -6.60 -11.26
N ASP A 166 17.85 -6.84 -11.42
CA ASP A 166 18.88 -5.86 -11.08
C ASP A 166 19.14 -4.84 -12.19
N GLU A 167 18.45 -4.96 -13.33
CA GLU A 167 18.69 -4.17 -14.54
C GLU A 167 18.57 -2.66 -14.31
N HIS A 168 17.68 -2.25 -13.40
CA HIS A 168 17.44 -0.83 -13.12
C HIS A 168 17.90 -0.39 -11.73
N LYS A 169 18.79 -1.17 -11.08
CA LYS A 169 19.45 -0.69 -9.86
C LYS A 169 20.23 0.58 -10.14
N ASN A 170 20.07 1.56 -9.27
CA ASN A 170 20.76 2.84 -9.40
C ASN A 170 21.37 3.26 -8.05
N ASP A 171 22.64 2.90 -7.88
CA ASP A 171 23.39 3.20 -6.65
C ASP A 171 23.83 4.68 -6.58
N ALA A 172 23.57 5.46 -7.64
CA ALA A 172 23.86 6.90 -7.65
C ALA A 172 22.74 7.75 -7.01
N LEU A 173 21.61 7.16 -6.61
CA LEU A 173 20.57 7.86 -5.87
C LEU A 173 21.08 8.25 -4.48
N VAL A 174 20.75 9.47 -4.08
CA VAL A 174 21.08 9.94 -2.72
C VAL A 174 20.37 9.09 -1.67
N SER A 175 21.03 8.93 -0.51
CA SER A 175 20.41 8.20 0.62
C SER A 175 19.19 8.94 1.17
N LEU A 176 18.33 8.21 1.86
CA LEU A 176 17.18 8.78 2.55
C LEU A 176 17.62 9.86 3.55
N GLY A 177 18.76 9.67 4.25
CA GLY A 177 19.33 10.64 5.18
C GLY A 177 19.60 11.99 4.51
N VAL A 178 20.23 11.99 3.32
CA VAL A 178 20.47 13.22 2.55
C VAL A 178 19.15 13.89 2.15
N ALA A 179 18.15 13.13 1.71
CA ALA A 179 16.86 13.69 1.34
C ALA A 179 16.15 14.33 2.55
N ILE A 180 16.19 13.70 3.72
CA ILE A 180 15.60 14.24 4.96
C ILE A 180 16.31 15.55 5.36
N ILE A 181 17.66 15.59 5.38
CA ILE A 181 18.41 16.79 5.71
C ILE A 181 17.98 17.95 4.83
N GLN A 182 17.96 17.76 3.51
CA GLN A 182 17.63 18.82 2.56
C GLN A 182 16.17 19.28 2.66
N HIS A 183 15.22 18.35 2.73
CA HIS A 183 13.80 18.70 2.74
C HIS A 183 13.32 19.27 4.07
N ALA A 184 13.88 18.80 5.19
CA ALA A 184 13.56 19.30 6.52
C ALA A 184 14.49 20.44 6.97
N GLN A 185 15.49 20.82 6.17
CA GLN A 185 16.46 21.88 6.45
C GLN A 185 17.17 21.67 7.80
N LEU A 186 17.62 20.43 8.05
CA LEU A 186 18.29 20.07 9.29
C LEU A 186 19.75 20.48 9.25
N ASP A 187 20.26 20.96 10.39
CA ASP A 187 21.69 21.30 10.60
C ASP A 187 22.41 20.10 11.24
N ILE A 188 22.45 18.98 10.53
CA ILE A 188 23.18 17.78 10.91
C ILE A 188 23.96 17.23 9.71
N SER A 189 25.00 16.45 9.97
CA SER A 189 25.79 15.81 8.92
C SER A 189 25.04 14.62 8.29
N ARG A 190 25.50 14.19 7.11
CA ARG A 190 24.99 13.00 6.46
C ARG A 190 25.23 11.75 7.33
N GLU A 191 26.42 11.66 7.91
CA GLU A 191 26.83 10.55 8.77
C GLU A 191 25.92 10.41 9.99
N GLU A 192 25.52 11.51 10.62
CA GLU A 192 24.58 11.53 11.74
C GLU A 192 23.18 11.09 11.30
N ALA A 193 22.69 11.55 10.14
CA ALA A 193 21.38 11.13 9.62
C ALA A 193 21.36 9.66 9.22
N ASP A 194 22.37 9.18 8.52
CA ASP A 194 22.47 7.78 8.11
C ASP A 194 22.62 6.85 9.34
N ALA A 195 23.34 7.26 10.39
CA ALA A 195 23.46 6.53 11.65
C ALA A 195 22.13 6.46 12.40
N TYR A 196 21.40 7.58 12.48
CA TYR A 196 20.06 7.62 13.09
C TYR A 196 19.09 6.66 12.38
N LEU A 197 19.06 6.66 11.04
CA LEU A 197 18.22 5.76 10.26
C LEU A 197 18.59 4.28 10.47
N ALA A 198 19.88 3.97 10.52
CA ALA A 198 20.36 2.61 10.76
C ALA A 198 20.00 2.11 12.17
N GLU A 199 20.02 2.98 13.18
CA GLU A 199 19.57 2.66 14.54
C GLU A 199 18.05 2.42 14.58
N ASP A 200 17.27 3.30 13.93
CA ASP A 200 15.80 3.17 13.85
C ASP A 200 15.38 1.89 13.13
N GLU A 201 16.07 1.50 12.06
CA GLU A 201 15.86 0.22 11.36
C GLU A 201 16.13 -1.00 12.25
N GLN A 202 17.04 -0.91 13.23
CA GLN A 202 17.35 -2.02 14.13
C GLN A 202 16.43 -2.09 15.34
N THR A 203 16.00 -0.95 15.88
CA THR A 203 15.32 -0.86 17.17
C THR A 203 13.85 -0.46 17.07
N GLY A 204 13.45 0.16 15.99
CA GLY A 204 12.14 0.78 15.77
C GLY A 204 11.12 -0.05 14.99
N LEU A 205 11.44 -1.28 14.60
CA LEU A 205 10.54 -2.09 13.77
C LEU A 205 9.26 -2.53 14.51
N TYR A 206 9.37 -2.78 15.83
CA TYR A 206 8.25 -3.27 16.65
C TYR A 206 8.18 -2.59 18.01
#